data_0fbb54486a62eb766b105194ae1e5a81
#
_entry.id   0fbb54486a62eb766b105194ae1e5a81
#
_cell.length_a   1.000
_cell.length_b   1.000
_cell.length_c   1.000
_cell.angle_alpha   90.00
_cell.angle_beta   90.00
_cell.angle_gamma   90.00
#
_symmetry.space_group_name_H-M   'P 1'
#
loop_
_entity.id
_entity.type
_entity.pdbx_description
1 polymer ?
#
loop_
_entity_poly.entity_id
_entity_poly.type
_entity_poly.pdbx_seq_one_letter_code
_entity_poly.pdbx_strand_id
1 'polypeptide(L)'
;MTTAVVWFRKCLRIHDNAVLSWACESDEVDSVLPVFIINEEMREEGDNKFGFNRTRFLVESLRDLGDNLERELGLKLVILKGPYLETIDTLIDSLEDDAFLAYEYCSEPEMLLLSEEISDFGSSGRKAFRSRAFPASHTLLDIEKTVSSPTYSNPKSMKDMERIFQIQFGTNEIGFYDIEDPLPIPEIGKPMAELKSLHNEIGISYLEGYLLKHYPERMRKDHYFHGGEGEALERLARKVTARPAYVNNFRKPKTYSTNLQEDPREPSTTGLSPYLSTGCLSIRKIWKECEKSYLSGEHSLPPESLHGQMMFREMFYLLSRSVTNWDKSTGNENCKEIEWDDFDRSKMESWESGMTGYPFIDAMMRQLDGTGWMHHLGRHAVSCFLTRGQLWQSWTRGRDVFERKLVDSDWAINNGNWLWLAGVAPFSMPYYRVYNPCPDSKSSLNVETELAEFVRHWVPELKDFPSRYIFEPHLAPLPIQISSGCVIGKDYPLPIVDRKDSRKENLARFKISLQN
;
A
#
# COMPACT_ATOMS: atom_id res chain seq x y z
N MET A 1 -21.26 -14.28 31.08
CA MET A 1 -21.02 -14.52 29.64
C MET A 1 -19.78 -13.75 29.23
N THR A 2 -19.17 -14.11 28.11
CA THR A 2 -17.93 -13.46 27.61
C THR A 2 -18.14 -12.98 26.20
N THR A 3 -17.94 -11.69 25.95
CA THR A 3 -18.03 -11.08 24.62
C THR A 3 -16.65 -10.96 23.98
N ALA A 4 -16.48 -11.44 22.75
CA ALA A 4 -15.31 -11.12 21.92
C ALA A 4 -15.59 -9.86 21.10
N VAL A 5 -14.94 -8.76 21.45
CA VAL A 5 -14.86 -7.57 20.61
C VAL A 5 -13.81 -7.81 19.54
N VAL A 6 -14.24 -8.06 18.32
CA VAL A 6 -13.37 -8.26 17.16
C VAL A 6 -13.07 -6.90 16.55
N TRP A 7 -11.92 -6.35 16.91
CA TRP A 7 -11.50 -5.05 16.39
C TRP A 7 -10.74 -5.21 15.07
N PHE A 8 -11.43 -4.94 13.97
CA PHE A 8 -10.83 -4.90 12.64
C PHE A 8 -9.91 -3.69 12.52
N ARG A 9 -8.65 -3.89 12.11
CA ARG A 9 -7.64 -2.84 11.93
C ARG A 9 -7.16 -2.78 10.47
N LYS A 10 -6.54 -3.88 9.99
CA LYS A 10 -5.98 -4.03 8.64
C LYS A 10 -6.44 -5.28 7.90
N CYS A 11 -7.33 -6.08 8.44
CA CYS A 11 -7.85 -7.30 7.82
C CYS A 11 -9.35 -7.15 7.56
N LEU A 12 -9.73 -6.27 6.59
CA LEU A 12 -11.13 -5.95 6.29
C LEU A 12 -11.75 -7.04 5.41
N ARG A 13 -11.82 -8.25 5.95
CA ARG A 13 -12.38 -9.44 5.29
C ARG A 13 -12.88 -10.47 6.30
N ILE A 14 -13.77 -11.36 5.86
CA ILE A 14 -14.23 -12.48 6.66
C ILE A 14 -13.52 -13.81 6.33
N HIS A 15 -13.04 -14.01 5.07
CA HIS A 15 -12.22 -15.17 4.72
C HIS A 15 -10.82 -15.06 5.32
N ASP A 16 -10.23 -16.20 5.69
CA ASP A 16 -8.86 -16.26 6.26
C ASP A 16 -8.60 -15.20 7.33
N ASN A 17 -9.55 -15.08 8.27
CA ASN A 17 -9.48 -14.12 9.37
C ASN A 17 -9.40 -14.86 10.71
N ALA A 18 -8.17 -15.03 11.24
CA ALA A 18 -7.92 -15.78 12.45
C ALA A 18 -8.60 -15.20 13.70
N VAL A 19 -8.79 -13.86 13.76
CA VAL A 19 -9.50 -13.21 14.87
C VAL A 19 -10.96 -13.59 14.86
N LEU A 20 -11.59 -13.50 13.70
CA LEU A 20 -13.01 -13.80 13.52
C LEU A 20 -13.30 -15.29 13.72
N SER A 21 -12.46 -16.18 13.13
CA SER A 21 -12.61 -17.64 13.33
C SER A 21 -12.50 -17.99 14.80
N TRP A 22 -11.51 -17.48 15.53
CA TRP A 22 -11.39 -17.69 16.96
C TRP A 22 -12.62 -17.18 17.71
N ALA A 23 -13.11 -15.99 17.41
CA ALA A 23 -14.25 -15.41 18.11
C ALA A 23 -15.54 -16.22 17.90
N CYS A 24 -15.74 -16.77 16.70
CA CYS A 24 -16.91 -17.56 16.36
C CYS A 24 -16.87 -19.01 16.88
N GLU A 25 -15.67 -19.60 16.98
CA GLU A 25 -15.50 -21.04 17.23
C GLU A 25 -15.05 -21.38 18.66
N SER A 26 -14.46 -20.41 19.39
CA SER A 26 -13.93 -20.64 20.74
C SER A 26 -15.02 -20.87 21.77
N ASP A 27 -14.85 -21.89 22.62
CA ASP A 27 -15.71 -22.17 23.76
C ASP A 27 -15.60 -21.11 24.88
N GLU A 28 -14.56 -20.26 24.84
CA GLU A 28 -14.37 -19.15 25.80
C GLU A 28 -15.23 -17.93 25.47
N VAL A 29 -15.92 -17.92 24.33
CA VAL A 29 -16.68 -16.80 23.80
C VAL A 29 -18.15 -17.17 23.67
N ASP A 30 -19.02 -16.38 24.26
CA ASP A 30 -20.47 -16.56 24.19
C ASP A 30 -21.14 -15.67 23.13
N SER A 31 -20.57 -14.46 22.88
CA SER A 31 -21.09 -13.50 21.91
C SER A 31 -19.96 -12.75 21.20
N VAL A 32 -20.23 -12.21 20.00
CA VAL A 32 -19.25 -11.50 19.17
C VAL A 32 -19.72 -10.10 18.86
N LEU A 33 -18.80 -9.13 18.89
CA LEU A 33 -19.03 -7.75 18.51
C LEU A 33 -17.97 -7.29 17.51
N PRO A 34 -18.24 -7.28 16.19
CA PRO A 34 -17.35 -6.73 15.19
C PRO A 34 -17.30 -5.20 15.28
N VAL A 35 -16.09 -4.65 15.39
CA VAL A 35 -15.88 -3.20 15.55
C VAL A 35 -14.80 -2.69 14.60
N PHE A 36 -15.01 -1.50 14.03
CA PHE A 36 -13.99 -0.69 13.40
C PHE A 36 -13.92 0.69 14.05
N ILE A 37 -12.74 1.19 14.33
CA ILE A 37 -12.56 2.52 14.96
C ILE A 37 -11.87 3.43 13.97
N ILE A 38 -12.51 4.55 13.61
CA ILE A 38 -11.95 5.62 12.81
C ILE A 38 -11.34 6.66 13.76
N ASN A 39 -10.05 6.94 13.57
CA ASN A 39 -9.32 7.93 14.36
C ASN A 39 -8.81 9.07 13.45
N GLU A 40 -7.66 8.88 12.81
CA GLU A 40 -6.98 9.93 12.05
C GLU A 40 -7.24 9.90 10.54
N GLU A 41 -7.85 8.83 10.06
CA GLU A 41 -8.11 8.61 8.63
C GLU A 41 -9.04 9.68 8.04
N MET A 42 -9.94 10.21 8.87
CA MET A 42 -10.96 11.17 8.45
C MET A 42 -11.11 12.28 9.50
N ARG A 43 -10.34 13.35 9.38
CA ARG A 43 -10.45 14.52 10.23
C ARG A 43 -11.41 15.55 9.62
N GLU A 44 -12.22 16.21 10.43
CA GLU A 44 -13.10 17.29 9.98
C GLU A 44 -12.30 18.57 9.65
N GLU A 45 -11.19 18.79 10.34
CA GLU A 45 -10.30 19.94 10.19
C GLU A 45 -8.84 19.50 10.13
N GLY A 46 -8.05 20.20 9.31
CA GLY A 46 -6.63 19.94 9.13
C GLY A 46 -6.30 18.98 7.98
N ASP A 47 -5.03 18.60 7.88
CA ASP A 47 -4.54 17.69 6.86
C ASP A 47 -4.92 16.25 7.20
N ASN A 48 -5.73 15.63 6.37
CA ASN A 48 -6.07 14.23 6.51
C ASN A 48 -4.87 13.34 6.19
N LYS A 49 -4.64 12.31 7.02
CA LYS A 49 -3.65 11.27 6.76
C LYS A 49 -3.97 10.54 5.44
N PHE A 50 -5.26 10.37 5.14
CA PHE A 50 -5.73 9.75 3.89
C PHE A 50 -6.27 10.80 2.93
N GLY A 51 -5.84 10.74 1.67
CA GLY A 51 -6.44 11.49 0.58
C GLY A 51 -7.71 10.81 0.05
N PHE A 52 -8.36 11.47 -0.90
CA PHE A 52 -9.67 11.05 -1.42
C PHE A 52 -9.75 9.58 -1.82
N ASN A 53 -8.86 9.11 -2.71
CA ASN A 53 -8.93 7.74 -3.22
C ASN A 53 -8.79 6.70 -2.10
N ARG A 54 -7.91 6.94 -1.15
CA ARG A 54 -7.67 6.05 -0.02
C ARG A 54 -8.85 6.04 0.95
N THR A 55 -9.41 7.22 1.27
CA THR A 55 -10.59 7.33 2.14
C THR A 55 -11.81 6.67 1.51
N ARG A 56 -12.06 6.91 0.24
CA ARG A 56 -13.17 6.28 -0.51
C ARG A 56 -13.03 4.76 -0.51
N PHE A 57 -11.84 4.26 -0.82
CA PHE A 57 -11.56 2.82 -0.84
C PHE A 57 -11.79 2.17 0.53
N LEU A 58 -11.41 2.85 1.62
CA LEU A 58 -11.69 2.40 2.99
C LEU A 58 -13.18 2.33 3.26
N VAL A 59 -13.95 3.38 2.93
CA VAL A 59 -15.40 3.43 3.14
C VAL A 59 -16.12 2.31 2.38
N GLU A 60 -15.74 2.06 1.13
CA GLU A 60 -16.27 0.95 0.34
C GLU A 60 -15.92 -0.41 0.96
N SER A 61 -14.68 -0.56 1.46
CA SER A 61 -14.24 -1.80 2.14
C SER A 61 -15.00 -2.04 3.45
N LEU A 62 -15.31 -1.01 4.21
CA LEU A 62 -16.11 -1.14 5.45
C LEU A 62 -17.56 -1.49 5.14
N ARG A 63 -18.12 -0.97 4.06
CA ARG A 63 -19.46 -1.36 3.60
C ARG A 63 -19.51 -2.84 3.25
N ASP A 64 -18.62 -3.27 2.37
CA ASP A 64 -18.53 -4.68 1.94
C ASP A 64 -18.29 -5.63 3.13
N LEU A 65 -17.42 -5.25 4.08
CA LEU A 65 -17.21 -6.01 5.31
C LEU A 65 -18.48 -6.11 6.14
N GLY A 66 -19.22 -5.00 6.32
CA GLY A 66 -20.49 -4.99 7.06
C GLY A 66 -21.53 -5.90 6.40
N ASP A 67 -21.68 -5.79 5.08
CA ASP A 67 -22.63 -6.61 4.30
C ASP A 67 -22.25 -8.11 4.36
N ASN A 68 -20.96 -8.43 4.31
CA ASN A 68 -20.46 -9.81 4.41
C ASN A 68 -20.66 -10.41 5.81
N LEU A 69 -20.37 -9.64 6.87
CA LEU A 69 -20.59 -10.06 8.25
C LEU A 69 -22.08 -10.34 8.52
N GLU A 70 -22.96 -9.48 8.03
CA GLU A 70 -24.42 -9.66 8.21
C GLU A 70 -24.93 -10.87 7.42
N ARG A 71 -24.54 -10.98 6.16
CA ARG A 71 -25.01 -12.06 5.27
C ARG A 71 -24.54 -13.44 5.69
N GLU A 72 -23.24 -13.57 6.03
CA GLU A 72 -22.63 -14.90 6.27
C GLU A 72 -22.70 -15.32 7.74
N LEU A 73 -22.70 -14.37 8.68
CA LEU A 73 -22.56 -14.65 10.12
C LEU A 73 -23.69 -14.06 10.97
N GLY A 74 -24.59 -13.25 10.39
CA GLY A 74 -25.64 -12.55 11.14
C GLY A 74 -25.11 -11.49 12.11
N LEU A 75 -23.88 -10.99 11.90
CA LEU A 75 -23.20 -10.02 12.75
C LEU A 75 -23.21 -8.62 12.11
N LYS A 76 -23.54 -7.59 12.87
CA LYS A 76 -23.50 -6.20 12.42
C LYS A 76 -22.15 -5.57 12.75
N LEU A 77 -21.49 -4.93 11.75
CA LEU A 77 -20.30 -4.13 11.99
C LEU A 77 -20.66 -2.82 12.71
N VAL A 78 -20.06 -2.58 13.87
CA VAL A 78 -20.16 -1.32 14.62
C VAL A 78 -18.97 -0.44 14.26
N ILE A 79 -19.24 0.78 13.77
CA ILE A 79 -18.20 1.75 13.43
C ILE A 79 -18.22 2.86 14.46
N LEU A 80 -17.08 3.07 15.12
CA LEU A 80 -16.90 4.10 16.14
C LEU A 80 -15.92 5.17 15.65
N LYS A 81 -16.07 6.40 16.13
CA LYS A 81 -15.16 7.52 15.81
C LYS A 81 -14.55 8.08 17.09
N GLY A 82 -13.24 8.21 17.14
CA GLY A 82 -12.51 8.84 18.25
C GLY A 82 -11.11 8.26 18.47
N PRO A 83 -10.38 8.78 19.47
CA PRO A 83 -9.11 8.23 19.92
C PRO A 83 -9.27 6.77 20.37
N TYR A 84 -8.31 5.92 20.03
CA TYR A 84 -8.45 4.47 20.22
C TYR A 84 -8.73 4.07 21.67
N LEU A 85 -7.89 4.47 22.63
CA LEU A 85 -8.01 4.07 24.03
C LEU A 85 -9.33 4.53 24.67
N GLU A 86 -9.69 5.80 24.45
CA GLU A 86 -10.92 6.38 24.99
C GLU A 86 -12.16 5.69 24.38
N THR A 87 -12.10 5.39 23.07
CA THR A 87 -13.18 4.72 22.36
C THR A 87 -13.33 3.26 22.84
N ILE A 88 -12.22 2.56 23.06
CA ILE A 88 -12.20 1.19 23.58
C ILE A 88 -12.73 1.17 25.03
N ASP A 89 -12.32 2.12 25.89
CA ASP A 89 -12.83 2.23 27.27
C ASP A 89 -14.35 2.38 27.29
N THR A 90 -14.85 3.33 26.52
CA THR A 90 -16.29 3.59 26.41
C THR A 90 -17.06 2.36 25.87
N LEU A 91 -16.48 1.68 24.88
CA LEU A 91 -17.06 0.46 24.32
C LEU A 91 -17.14 -0.66 25.35
N ILE A 92 -16.05 -0.95 26.05
CA ILE A 92 -15.99 -2.02 27.07
C ILE A 92 -16.94 -1.72 28.23
N ASP A 93 -17.01 -0.45 28.69
CA ASP A 93 -17.95 -0.04 29.73
C ASP A 93 -19.42 -0.21 29.33
N SER A 94 -19.72 -0.16 28.03
CA SER A 94 -21.08 -0.34 27.50
C SER A 94 -21.57 -1.80 27.48
N LEU A 95 -20.64 -2.76 27.54
CA LEU A 95 -20.95 -4.18 27.59
C LEU A 95 -21.36 -4.59 29.03
N GLU A 96 -22.29 -5.53 29.17
CA GLU A 96 -22.66 -6.08 30.47
C GLU A 96 -21.72 -7.21 30.89
N ASP A 97 -21.28 -7.99 29.94
CA ASP A 97 -20.45 -9.19 30.11
C ASP A 97 -18.94 -8.89 30.23
N ASP A 98 -18.17 -9.90 30.62
CA ASP A 98 -16.72 -9.89 30.50
C ASP A 98 -16.31 -9.76 29.03
N ALA A 99 -15.17 -9.14 28.74
CA ALA A 99 -14.77 -8.89 27.38
C ALA A 99 -13.36 -9.39 27.05
N PHE A 100 -13.23 -9.90 25.81
CA PHE A 100 -11.97 -9.97 25.10
C PHE A 100 -11.93 -8.87 24.04
N LEU A 101 -10.85 -8.12 23.98
CA LEU A 101 -10.53 -7.29 22.82
C LEU A 101 -9.55 -8.06 21.92
N ALA A 102 -10.04 -8.58 20.81
CA ALA A 102 -9.29 -9.41 19.88
C ALA A 102 -9.01 -8.63 18.57
N TYR A 103 -7.76 -8.65 18.14
CA TYR A 103 -7.33 -7.92 16.94
C TYR A 103 -6.13 -8.58 16.26
N GLU A 104 -5.89 -8.27 14.99
CA GLU A 104 -4.69 -8.70 14.29
C GLU A 104 -3.45 -7.94 14.76
N TYR A 105 -2.32 -8.66 14.87
CA TYR A 105 -1.01 -8.08 15.14
C TYR A 105 -0.61 -7.10 14.03
N CYS A 106 -0.08 -5.94 14.41
CA CYS A 106 0.48 -4.96 13.50
C CYS A 106 1.89 -4.55 13.97
N SER A 107 2.86 -4.61 13.08
CA SER A 107 4.27 -4.30 13.37
C SER A 107 4.62 -2.82 13.32
N GLU A 108 3.67 -1.95 13.03
CA GLU A 108 3.87 -0.49 13.05
C GLU A 108 4.14 0.00 14.47
N PRO A 109 5.16 0.85 14.70
CA PRO A 109 5.55 1.27 16.05
C PRO A 109 4.40 1.88 16.87
N GLU A 110 3.59 2.75 16.25
CA GLU A 110 2.42 3.36 16.91
C GLU A 110 1.39 2.31 17.34
N MET A 111 1.20 1.29 16.51
CA MET A 111 0.24 0.20 16.79
C MET A 111 0.80 -0.80 17.82
N LEU A 112 2.11 -0.97 17.90
CA LEU A 112 2.74 -1.77 18.95
C LEU A 112 2.60 -1.08 20.31
N LEU A 113 2.95 0.20 20.39
CA LEU A 113 2.75 1.01 21.60
C LEU A 113 1.28 1.00 22.05
N LEU A 114 0.37 1.21 21.11
CA LEU A 114 -1.07 1.14 21.39
C LEU A 114 -1.49 -0.25 21.92
N SER A 115 -0.91 -1.32 21.40
CA SER A 115 -1.21 -2.69 21.86
C SER A 115 -0.69 -2.94 23.28
N GLU A 116 0.47 -2.38 23.66
CA GLU A 116 1.01 -2.38 25.01
C GLU A 116 0.12 -1.57 25.95
N GLU A 117 -0.24 -0.34 25.58
CA GLU A 117 -1.16 0.52 26.33
C GLU A 117 -2.52 -0.13 26.57
N ILE A 118 -3.08 -0.80 25.54
CA ILE A 118 -4.33 -1.56 25.65
C ILE A 118 -4.20 -2.71 26.66
N SER A 119 -3.08 -3.43 26.65
CA SER A 119 -2.85 -4.54 27.58
C SER A 119 -2.78 -4.05 29.03
N ASP A 120 -2.07 -2.96 29.27
CA ASP A 120 -1.95 -2.34 30.60
C ASP A 120 -3.30 -1.77 31.05
N PHE A 121 -4.00 -1.10 30.18
CA PHE A 121 -5.32 -0.52 30.41
C PHE A 121 -6.37 -1.58 30.68
N GLY A 122 -6.35 -2.72 29.99
CA GLY A 122 -7.24 -3.85 30.21
C GLY A 122 -7.16 -4.41 31.64
N SER A 123 -6.02 -4.21 32.33
CA SER A 123 -5.81 -4.61 33.72
C SER A 123 -6.20 -3.54 34.75
N SER A 124 -6.24 -2.26 34.37
CA SER A 124 -6.37 -1.11 35.28
C SER A 124 -7.53 -0.16 34.94
N GLY A 125 -8.26 -0.39 33.84
CA GLY A 125 -9.37 0.44 33.39
C GLY A 125 -10.60 0.36 34.29
N ARG A 126 -11.67 1.10 33.94
CA ARG A 126 -12.94 1.11 34.69
C ARG A 126 -13.57 -0.27 34.77
N LYS A 127 -13.53 -1.01 33.65
CA LYS A 127 -13.92 -2.40 33.56
C LYS A 127 -12.73 -3.21 32.99
N ALA A 128 -12.32 -4.25 33.72
CA ALA A 128 -11.25 -5.13 33.25
C ALA A 128 -11.67 -5.93 32.02
N PHE A 129 -10.75 -6.10 31.07
CA PHE A 129 -10.91 -6.95 29.91
C PHE A 129 -9.57 -7.63 29.56
N ARG A 130 -9.63 -8.67 28.75
CA ARG A 130 -8.45 -9.37 28.24
C ARG A 130 -8.19 -8.93 26.80
N SER A 131 -6.92 -8.63 26.45
CA SER A 131 -6.54 -8.35 25.06
C SER A 131 -5.88 -9.57 24.41
N ARG A 132 -6.12 -9.78 23.11
CA ARG A 132 -5.51 -10.85 22.33
C ARG A 132 -5.14 -10.38 20.93
N ALA A 133 -3.84 -10.34 20.65
CA ALA A 133 -3.32 -10.08 19.31
C ALA A 133 -3.10 -11.40 18.55
N PHE A 134 -3.51 -11.44 17.28
CA PHE A 134 -3.37 -12.59 16.40
C PHE A 134 -2.25 -12.35 15.39
N PRO A 135 -1.14 -13.12 15.44
CA PRO A 135 -0.05 -13.01 14.49
C PRO A 135 -0.43 -13.55 13.11
N ALA A 136 0.41 -13.25 12.11
CA ALA A 136 0.29 -13.77 10.74
C ALA A 136 -1.12 -13.61 10.09
N SER A 137 -1.90 -12.63 10.53
CA SER A 137 -3.22 -12.35 9.94
C SER A 137 -3.11 -11.49 8.68
N HIS A 138 -2.13 -10.59 8.65
CA HIS A 138 -1.87 -9.67 7.53
C HIS A 138 -0.59 -10.03 6.75
N THR A 139 0.26 -10.88 7.32
CA THR A 139 1.52 -11.38 6.77
C THR A 139 1.50 -12.90 6.67
N LEU A 140 2.42 -13.48 5.88
CA LEU A 140 2.67 -14.93 5.89
C LEU A 140 3.44 -15.33 7.14
N LEU A 141 4.46 -14.55 7.48
CA LEU A 141 5.31 -14.78 8.64
C LEU A 141 4.65 -14.24 9.92
N ASP A 142 4.83 -14.96 11.01
CA ASP A 142 4.71 -14.36 12.33
C ASP A 142 5.94 -13.45 12.55
N ILE A 143 5.72 -12.16 12.34
CA ILE A 143 6.79 -11.16 12.34
C ILE A 143 7.49 -11.09 13.70
N GLU A 144 6.71 -11.01 14.79
CA GLU A 144 7.26 -10.90 16.15
C GLU A 144 8.09 -12.13 16.52
N LYS A 145 7.55 -13.32 16.32
CA LYS A 145 8.26 -14.58 16.58
C LYS A 145 9.52 -14.69 15.73
N THR A 146 9.46 -14.24 14.47
CA THR A 146 10.60 -14.32 13.55
C THR A 146 11.73 -13.39 13.99
N VAL A 147 11.45 -12.11 14.29
CA VAL A 147 12.49 -11.14 14.68
C VAL A 147 13.05 -11.40 16.08
N SER A 148 12.25 -12.00 16.97
CA SER A 148 12.68 -12.38 18.32
C SER A 148 13.52 -13.67 18.36
N SER A 149 13.67 -14.37 17.24
CA SER A 149 14.48 -15.59 17.17
C SER A 149 15.97 -15.28 17.35
N PRO A 150 16.71 -16.04 18.19
CA PRO A 150 18.15 -15.85 18.35
C PRO A 150 18.97 -16.01 17.07
N THR A 151 18.42 -16.69 16.07
CA THR A 151 19.06 -16.92 14.76
C THR A 151 18.67 -15.91 13.71
N TYR A 152 17.81 -14.95 14.05
CA TYR A 152 17.38 -13.91 13.12
C TYR A 152 18.50 -12.91 12.83
N SER A 153 18.56 -12.49 11.59
CA SER A 153 19.34 -11.34 11.15
C SER A 153 18.59 -10.62 10.04
N ASN A 154 18.68 -9.30 9.97
CA ASN A 154 18.02 -8.48 8.98
C ASN A 154 18.32 -8.95 7.56
N PRO A 155 17.31 -9.34 6.76
CA PRO A 155 17.52 -9.79 5.38
C PRO A 155 18.03 -8.64 4.51
N LYS A 156 19.02 -8.92 3.67
CA LYS A 156 19.62 -7.97 2.72
C LYS A 156 19.37 -8.38 1.26
N SER A 157 18.90 -9.59 1.05
CA SER A 157 18.72 -10.18 -0.28
C SER A 157 17.55 -11.18 -0.28
N MET A 158 17.12 -11.58 -1.48
CA MET A 158 16.14 -12.66 -1.63
C MET A 158 16.64 -13.98 -1.07
N LYS A 159 17.93 -14.28 -1.14
CA LYS A 159 18.52 -15.50 -0.52
C LYS A 159 18.33 -15.53 1.00
N ASP A 160 18.40 -14.38 1.66
CA ASP A 160 18.14 -14.31 3.09
C ASP A 160 16.66 -14.59 3.37
N MET A 161 15.76 -14.08 2.53
CA MET A 161 14.33 -14.37 2.63
C MET A 161 14.01 -15.84 2.36
N GLU A 162 14.63 -16.46 1.36
CA GLU A 162 14.49 -17.90 1.08
C GLU A 162 14.91 -18.74 2.30
N ARG A 163 16.02 -18.35 2.96
CA ARG A 163 16.45 -19.01 4.20
C ARG A 163 15.45 -18.84 5.33
N ILE A 164 14.91 -17.64 5.53
CA ILE A 164 13.89 -17.39 6.56
C ILE A 164 12.63 -18.21 6.27
N PHE A 165 12.16 -18.23 5.03
CA PHE A 165 11.00 -19.03 4.63
C PHE A 165 11.23 -20.52 4.83
N GLN A 166 12.43 -21.03 4.47
CA GLN A 166 12.80 -22.43 4.71
C GLN A 166 12.80 -22.81 6.20
N ILE A 167 13.25 -21.91 7.07
CA ILE A 167 13.25 -22.15 8.53
C ILE A 167 11.82 -22.13 9.08
N GLN A 168 10.97 -21.21 8.62
CA GLN A 168 9.62 -21.02 9.18
C GLN A 168 8.60 -22.04 8.65
N PHE A 169 8.67 -22.36 7.36
CA PHE A 169 7.66 -23.19 6.69
C PHE A 169 8.18 -24.56 6.25
N GLY A 170 9.50 -24.73 6.13
CA GLY A 170 10.05 -25.92 5.48
C GLY A 170 9.73 -25.97 3.99
N THR A 171 9.80 -27.17 3.42
CA THR A 171 9.42 -27.42 2.01
C THR A 171 8.53 -28.65 1.98
N ASN A 172 7.40 -28.57 1.31
CA ASN A 172 6.48 -29.67 1.10
C ASN A 172 7.03 -30.69 0.06
N GLU A 173 6.33 -31.81 -0.13
CA GLU A 173 6.74 -32.90 -1.03
C GLU A 173 6.93 -32.48 -2.49
N ILE A 174 6.27 -31.40 -2.92
CA ILE A 174 6.34 -30.88 -4.29
C ILE A 174 7.35 -29.73 -4.45
N GLY A 175 8.14 -29.43 -3.41
CA GLY A 175 9.23 -28.46 -3.47
C GLY A 175 8.82 -26.99 -3.23
N PHE A 176 7.59 -26.74 -2.79
CA PHE A 176 7.13 -25.41 -2.37
C PHE A 176 7.25 -25.22 -0.85
N TYR A 177 7.23 -23.98 -0.37
CA TYR A 177 7.13 -23.70 1.07
C TYR A 177 5.78 -24.18 1.60
N ASP A 178 5.81 -24.87 2.75
CA ASP A 178 4.62 -25.46 3.37
C ASP A 178 3.83 -24.41 4.16
N ILE A 179 3.26 -23.47 3.42
CA ILE A 179 2.40 -22.43 3.95
C ILE A 179 1.00 -23.01 4.14
N GLU A 180 0.41 -22.77 5.32
CA GLU A 180 -0.93 -23.22 5.66
C GLU A 180 -1.98 -22.71 4.67
N ASP A 181 -3.03 -23.50 4.46
CA ASP A 181 -4.17 -23.06 3.67
C ASP A 181 -4.93 -21.90 4.35
N PRO A 182 -5.55 -21.03 3.57
CA PRO A 182 -6.43 -19.99 4.12
C PRO A 182 -7.55 -20.60 4.98
N LEU A 183 -7.82 -20.00 6.12
CA LEU A 183 -8.93 -20.41 6.98
C LEU A 183 -10.27 -20.22 6.23
N PRO A 184 -11.21 -21.15 6.38
CA PRO A 184 -12.57 -20.98 5.87
C PRO A 184 -13.28 -19.83 6.63
N ILE A 185 -14.37 -19.34 6.06
CA ILE A 185 -15.33 -18.51 6.79
C ILE A 185 -15.96 -19.40 7.87
N PRO A 186 -16.08 -18.94 9.14
CA PRO A 186 -16.74 -19.72 10.18
C PRO A 186 -18.16 -20.16 9.77
N GLU A 187 -18.50 -21.42 9.98
CA GLU A 187 -19.82 -21.96 9.57
C GLU A 187 -20.96 -21.47 10.47
N ILE A 188 -20.68 -21.18 11.74
CA ILE A 188 -21.68 -20.78 12.74
C ILE A 188 -21.21 -19.52 13.44
N GLY A 189 -21.93 -18.42 13.21
CA GLY A 189 -21.72 -17.20 13.97
C GLY A 189 -22.23 -17.35 15.41
N LYS A 190 -21.52 -16.78 16.38
CA LYS A 190 -22.04 -16.58 17.73
C LYS A 190 -23.08 -15.46 17.69
N PRO A 191 -24.03 -15.40 18.66
CA PRO A 191 -24.94 -14.26 18.74
C PRO A 191 -24.16 -12.95 18.88
N MET A 192 -24.71 -11.90 18.30
CA MET A 192 -24.16 -10.56 18.47
C MET A 192 -24.36 -10.10 19.92
N ALA A 193 -23.32 -9.50 20.51
CA ALA A 193 -23.40 -8.94 21.84
C ALA A 193 -24.41 -7.77 21.90
N GLU A 194 -25.17 -7.69 23.00
CA GLU A 194 -25.98 -6.51 23.25
C GLU A 194 -25.12 -5.31 23.62
N LEU A 195 -25.33 -4.20 22.93
CA LEU A 195 -24.58 -2.98 23.10
C LEU A 195 -25.50 -1.83 23.51
N LYS A 196 -25.16 -1.13 24.59
CA LYS A 196 -25.79 0.14 24.89
C LYS A 196 -25.42 1.18 23.85
N SER A 197 -26.35 2.04 23.46
CA SER A 197 -26.10 3.09 22.47
C SER A 197 -24.89 3.93 22.84
N LEU A 198 -23.96 4.04 21.90
CA LEU A 198 -22.73 4.82 22.03
C LEU A 198 -22.87 6.16 21.27
N HIS A 199 -22.46 7.25 21.92
CA HIS A 199 -22.55 8.61 21.35
C HIS A 199 -21.62 8.82 20.14
N ASN A 200 -20.58 7.99 20.01
CA ASN A 200 -19.57 8.05 18.95
C ASN A 200 -19.75 6.93 17.90
N GLU A 201 -20.87 6.18 17.95
CA GLU A 201 -21.24 5.26 16.87
C GLU A 201 -21.66 6.04 15.63
N ILE A 202 -21.09 5.67 14.49
CA ILE A 202 -21.39 6.27 13.19
C ILE A 202 -21.76 5.18 12.19
N GLY A 203 -22.58 5.52 11.20
CA GLY A 203 -22.95 4.60 10.12
C GLY A 203 -22.10 4.84 8.85
N ILE A 204 -22.16 3.90 7.92
CA ILE A 204 -21.56 4.07 6.57
C ILE A 204 -22.08 5.34 5.90
N SER A 205 -23.35 5.69 6.05
CA SER A 205 -23.92 6.92 5.50
C SER A 205 -23.24 8.21 5.99
N TYR A 206 -22.75 8.22 7.23
CA TYR A 206 -21.95 9.33 7.75
C TYR A 206 -20.62 9.44 6.99
N LEU A 207 -19.94 8.32 6.75
CA LEU A 207 -18.65 8.29 6.03
C LEU A 207 -18.81 8.72 4.57
N GLU A 208 -19.90 8.33 3.93
CA GLU A 208 -20.25 8.77 2.58
C GLU A 208 -20.60 10.25 2.53
N GLY A 209 -21.34 10.73 3.53
CA GLY A 209 -21.63 12.15 3.72
C GLY A 209 -20.36 12.98 3.86
N TYR A 210 -19.37 12.47 4.59
CA TYR A 210 -18.05 13.08 4.70
C TYR A 210 -17.36 13.20 3.32
N LEU A 211 -17.33 12.14 2.53
CA LEU A 211 -16.74 12.15 1.18
C LEU A 211 -17.47 13.15 0.26
N LEU A 212 -18.78 13.16 0.29
CA LEU A 212 -19.59 14.11 -0.50
C LEU A 212 -19.37 15.56 -0.09
N LYS A 213 -19.20 15.82 1.21
CA LYS A 213 -18.95 17.16 1.76
C LYS A 213 -17.57 17.69 1.33
N HIS A 214 -16.52 16.87 1.44
CA HIS A 214 -15.13 17.30 1.26
C HIS A 214 -14.64 17.13 -0.20
N TYR A 215 -15.22 16.21 -0.97
CA TYR A 215 -14.76 15.86 -2.32
C TYR A 215 -15.91 15.73 -3.34
N PRO A 216 -16.87 16.69 -3.41
CA PRO A 216 -18.08 16.54 -4.21
C PRO A 216 -17.81 16.27 -5.70
N GLU A 217 -16.84 16.97 -6.30
CA GLU A 217 -16.50 16.81 -7.72
C GLU A 217 -15.80 15.48 -8.01
N ARG A 218 -15.03 14.96 -7.06
CA ARG A 218 -14.37 13.66 -7.21
C ARG A 218 -15.37 12.51 -7.05
N MET A 219 -16.34 12.63 -6.15
CA MET A 219 -17.41 11.63 -5.95
C MET A 219 -18.33 11.45 -7.17
N ARG A 220 -18.41 12.44 -8.06
CA ARG A 220 -19.21 12.36 -9.30
C ARG A 220 -18.49 11.62 -10.43
N LYS A 221 -17.20 11.34 -10.30
CA LYS A 221 -16.41 10.63 -11.30
C LYS A 221 -16.51 9.14 -11.10
N ASP A 222 -16.38 8.39 -12.17
CA ASP A 222 -16.21 6.95 -12.11
C ASP A 222 -14.78 6.61 -11.62
N HIS A 223 -14.67 5.62 -10.73
CA HIS A 223 -13.42 5.19 -10.10
C HIS A 223 -13.10 3.75 -10.47
N TYR A 224 -11.85 3.49 -10.77
CA TYR A 224 -11.44 2.17 -11.24
C TYR A 224 -11.30 1.15 -10.09
N PHE A 225 -10.59 1.51 -9.02
CA PHE A 225 -10.42 0.63 -7.86
C PHE A 225 -11.57 0.81 -6.89
N HIS A 226 -12.36 -0.24 -6.69
CA HIS A 226 -13.37 -0.31 -5.64
C HIS A 226 -12.86 -1.11 -4.47
N GLY A 227 -13.20 -0.68 -3.24
CA GLY A 227 -12.84 -1.38 -2.01
C GLY A 227 -13.76 -2.58 -1.75
N GLY A 228 -13.27 -3.54 -0.98
CA GLY A 228 -14.05 -4.68 -0.50
C GLY A 228 -13.43 -6.04 -0.82
N GLU A 229 -13.84 -7.04 -0.06
CA GLU A 229 -13.44 -8.44 -0.19
C GLU A 229 -14.00 -9.06 -1.46
N GLY A 230 -15.26 -8.75 -1.80
CA GLY A 230 -15.91 -9.25 -3.01
C GLY A 230 -15.12 -8.87 -4.28
N GLU A 231 -14.81 -7.59 -4.44
CA GLU A 231 -14.00 -7.08 -5.56
C GLU A 231 -12.58 -7.67 -5.55
N ALA A 232 -11.98 -7.83 -4.36
CA ALA A 232 -10.64 -8.43 -4.21
C ALA A 232 -10.60 -9.88 -4.71
N LEU A 233 -11.59 -10.69 -4.35
CA LEU A 233 -11.69 -12.09 -4.75
C LEU A 233 -12.01 -12.24 -6.24
N GLU A 234 -12.89 -11.40 -6.79
CA GLU A 234 -13.17 -11.36 -8.23
C GLU A 234 -11.91 -10.98 -9.03
N ARG A 235 -11.18 -9.97 -8.55
CA ARG A 235 -9.93 -9.55 -9.18
C ARG A 235 -8.86 -10.64 -9.11
N LEU A 236 -8.73 -11.34 -7.97
CA LEU A 236 -7.83 -12.49 -7.83
C LEU A 236 -8.20 -13.59 -8.84
N ALA A 237 -9.48 -13.93 -8.94
CA ALA A 237 -9.96 -14.92 -9.88
C ALA A 237 -9.62 -14.54 -11.34
N ARG A 238 -9.92 -13.30 -11.73
CA ARG A 238 -9.70 -12.79 -13.09
C ARG A 238 -8.22 -12.61 -13.44
N LYS A 239 -7.38 -12.16 -12.50
CA LYS A 239 -5.98 -11.78 -12.78
C LYS A 239 -4.96 -12.87 -12.48
N VAL A 240 -5.29 -13.83 -11.65
CA VAL A 240 -4.39 -14.92 -11.20
C VAL A 240 -4.98 -16.28 -11.55
N THR A 241 -6.10 -16.66 -10.92
CA THR A 241 -6.66 -18.02 -11.03
C THR A 241 -7.00 -18.42 -12.47
N ALA A 242 -7.63 -17.53 -13.23
CA ALA A 242 -7.99 -17.75 -14.63
C ALA A 242 -6.80 -17.59 -15.61
N ARG A 243 -5.60 -17.27 -15.14
CA ARG A 243 -4.45 -16.95 -15.98
C ARG A 243 -3.15 -17.67 -15.57
N PRO A 244 -3.15 -19.02 -15.50
CA PRO A 244 -1.98 -19.77 -15.04
C PRO A 244 -0.72 -19.49 -15.89
N ALA A 245 -0.86 -19.37 -17.20
CA ALA A 245 0.26 -19.03 -18.07
C ALA A 245 0.86 -17.63 -17.77
N TYR A 246 0.05 -16.66 -17.42
CA TYR A 246 0.52 -15.35 -16.98
C TYR A 246 1.28 -15.45 -15.65
N VAL A 247 0.74 -16.19 -14.67
CA VAL A 247 1.38 -16.40 -13.36
C VAL A 247 2.74 -17.08 -13.54
N ASN A 248 2.80 -18.14 -14.34
CA ASN A 248 4.01 -18.92 -14.58
C ASN A 248 5.09 -18.11 -15.30
N ASN A 249 4.70 -17.24 -16.23
CA ASN A 249 5.62 -16.41 -17.00
C ASN A 249 5.86 -15.02 -16.38
N PHE A 250 5.22 -14.69 -15.25
CA PHE A 250 5.35 -13.38 -14.65
C PHE A 250 6.80 -13.11 -14.24
N ARG A 251 7.34 -11.98 -14.72
CA ARG A 251 8.67 -11.47 -14.35
C ARG A 251 8.59 -9.97 -14.14
N LYS A 252 8.67 -9.53 -12.90
CA LYS A 252 8.52 -8.12 -12.51
C LYS A 252 9.34 -7.15 -13.35
N PRO A 253 10.64 -7.40 -13.64
CA PRO A 253 11.45 -6.47 -14.43
C PRO A 253 11.00 -6.32 -15.89
N LYS A 254 10.15 -7.22 -16.40
CA LYS A 254 9.66 -7.22 -17.79
C LYS A 254 8.25 -6.67 -17.94
N THR A 255 7.62 -6.21 -16.86
CA THR A 255 6.29 -5.61 -16.95
C THR A 255 6.37 -4.20 -17.55
N TYR A 256 5.41 -3.87 -18.41
CA TYR A 256 5.34 -2.55 -19.02
C TYR A 256 4.74 -1.53 -18.05
N SER A 257 5.34 -0.33 -17.97
CA SER A 257 4.87 0.73 -17.08
C SER A 257 3.74 1.57 -17.68
N THR A 258 3.64 1.63 -18.99
CA THR A 258 2.79 2.58 -19.72
C THR A 258 1.89 1.97 -20.77
N ASN A 259 1.80 0.62 -20.87
CA ASN A 259 0.83 0.01 -21.77
C ASN A 259 -0.58 0.26 -21.26
N LEU A 260 -1.40 0.92 -22.07
CA LEU A 260 -2.82 1.04 -21.82
C LEU A 260 -3.52 -0.29 -22.08
N GLN A 261 -4.47 -0.60 -21.23
CA GLN A 261 -5.44 -1.68 -21.42
C GLN A 261 -6.70 -1.11 -22.07
N GLU A 262 -7.75 -1.92 -22.22
CA GLU A 262 -9.08 -1.42 -22.66
C GLU A 262 -9.55 -0.25 -21.79
N ASP A 263 -9.40 -0.38 -20.47
CA ASP A 263 -9.51 0.76 -19.55
C ASP A 263 -8.09 1.29 -19.26
N PRO A 264 -7.79 2.56 -19.58
CA PRO A 264 -6.49 3.17 -19.34
C PRO A 264 -6.07 3.21 -17.86
N ARG A 265 -7.02 3.00 -16.94
CA ARG A 265 -6.79 2.95 -15.49
C ARG A 265 -6.36 1.54 -15.04
N GLU A 266 -6.62 0.51 -15.85
CA GLU A 266 -6.31 -0.89 -15.54
C GLU A 266 -4.79 -1.12 -15.46
N PRO A 267 -4.26 -1.66 -14.33
CA PRO A 267 -2.87 -2.07 -14.24
C PRO A 267 -2.49 -3.14 -15.27
N SER A 268 -1.32 -3.00 -15.88
CA SER A 268 -0.70 -4.05 -16.69
C SER A 268 -0.24 -5.26 -15.88
N THR A 269 -0.27 -5.15 -14.54
CA THR A 269 0.02 -6.21 -13.56
C THR A 269 -1.27 -6.71 -12.91
N THR A 270 -1.17 -7.45 -11.80
CA THR A 270 -2.37 -7.98 -11.12
C THR A 270 -3.25 -6.89 -10.49
N GLY A 271 -2.65 -5.80 -10.01
CA GLY A 271 -3.36 -4.73 -9.30
C GLY A 271 -4.00 -5.20 -7.99
N LEU A 272 -3.42 -6.19 -7.30
CA LEU A 272 -3.93 -6.74 -6.04
C LEU A 272 -3.43 -5.97 -4.80
N SER A 273 -2.46 -5.08 -4.98
CA SER A 273 -1.84 -4.33 -3.86
C SER A 273 -2.82 -3.49 -3.02
N PRO A 274 -3.87 -2.83 -3.57
CA PRO A 274 -4.85 -2.13 -2.75
C PRO A 274 -5.57 -3.03 -1.74
N TYR A 275 -5.92 -4.22 -2.16
CA TYR A 275 -6.65 -5.19 -1.33
C TYR A 275 -5.74 -5.87 -0.30
N LEU A 276 -4.44 -5.99 -0.59
CA LEU A 276 -3.45 -6.46 0.38
C LEU A 276 -3.17 -5.42 1.47
N SER A 277 -3.15 -4.13 1.15
CA SER A 277 -2.85 -3.06 2.13
C SER A 277 -3.99 -2.85 3.13
N THR A 278 -5.24 -2.99 2.69
CA THR A 278 -6.43 -2.92 3.54
C THR A 278 -6.83 -4.26 4.13
N GLY A 279 -6.19 -5.35 3.66
CA GLY A 279 -6.48 -6.71 4.07
C GLY A 279 -7.83 -7.24 3.62
N CYS A 280 -8.46 -6.64 2.60
CA CYS A 280 -9.62 -7.21 1.91
C CYS A 280 -9.28 -8.52 1.20
N LEU A 281 -7.99 -8.78 0.95
CA LEU A 281 -7.50 -10.03 0.36
C LEU A 281 -6.40 -10.64 1.22
N SER A 282 -6.50 -11.92 1.50
CA SER A 282 -5.48 -12.67 2.21
C SER A 282 -4.24 -12.91 1.34
N ILE A 283 -3.06 -12.68 1.92
CA ILE A 283 -1.78 -13.01 1.27
C ILE A 283 -1.60 -14.53 1.09
N ARG A 284 -2.09 -15.35 2.05
CA ARG A 284 -2.08 -16.83 1.94
C ARG A 284 -2.92 -17.30 0.75
N LYS A 285 -4.09 -16.68 0.54
CA LYS A 285 -4.95 -17.01 -0.60
C LYS A 285 -4.28 -16.71 -1.93
N ILE A 286 -3.60 -15.57 -2.08
CA ILE A 286 -2.82 -15.28 -3.30
C ILE A 286 -1.70 -16.29 -3.48
N TRP A 287 -0.98 -16.61 -2.40
CA TRP A 287 0.12 -17.58 -2.43
C TRP A 287 -0.34 -18.93 -2.97
N LYS A 288 -1.42 -19.47 -2.40
CA LYS A 288 -1.99 -20.76 -2.80
C LYS A 288 -2.56 -20.75 -4.23
N GLU A 289 -3.17 -19.67 -4.68
CA GLU A 289 -3.63 -19.56 -6.08
C GLU A 289 -2.45 -19.52 -7.06
N CYS A 290 -1.35 -18.85 -6.73
CA CYS A 290 -0.12 -18.91 -7.52
C CYS A 290 0.52 -20.30 -7.51
N GLU A 291 0.55 -20.98 -6.37
CA GLU A 291 1.06 -22.36 -6.23
C GLU A 291 0.31 -23.33 -7.14
N LYS A 292 -1.03 -23.26 -7.17
CA LYS A 292 -1.85 -24.07 -8.09
C LYS A 292 -1.47 -23.85 -9.56
N SER A 293 -1.17 -22.63 -9.96
CA SER A 293 -0.72 -22.32 -11.32
C SER A 293 0.65 -22.95 -11.62
N TYR A 294 1.56 -22.94 -10.66
CA TYR A 294 2.91 -23.51 -10.82
C TYR A 294 2.89 -25.03 -10.98
N LEU A 295 1.92 -25.72 -10.38
CA LEU A 295 1.74 -27.16 -10.57
C LEU A 295 1.41 -27.55 -12.02
N SER A 296 0.99 -26.60 -12.86
CA SER A 296 0.60 -26.82 -14.24
C SER A 296 1.77 -26.79 -15.25
N GLY A 297 3.00 -26.45 -14.84
CA GLY A 297 4.14 -26.38 -15.76
C GLY A 297 5.36 -25.63 -15.24
N GLU A 298 6.29 -25.30 -16.15
CA GLU A 298 7.44 -24.47 -15.82
C GLU A 298 7.00 -23.07 -15.40
N HIS A 299 7.69 -22.51 -14.42
CA HIS A 299 7.38 -21.18 -13.85
C HIS A 299 8.62 -20.38 -13.53
N SER A 300 8.43 -19.04 -13.44
CA SER A 300 9.46 -18.11 -12.96
C SER A 300 9.73 -18.35 -11.46
N LEU A 301 10.96 -18.03 -11.04
CA LEU A 301 11.40 -18.19 -9.65
C LEU A 301 11.54 -16.82 -8.97
N PRO A 302 11.55 -16.77 -7.61
CA PRO A 302 11.98 -15.58 -6.89
C PRO A 302 13.38 -15.14 -7.36
N PRO A 303 13.69 -13.85 -7.41
CA PRO A 303 12.85 -12.71 -6.94
C PRO A 303 11.82 -12.21 -7.95
N GLU A 304 11.83 -12.71 -9.19
CA GLU A 304 11.06 -12.14 -10.30
C GLU A 304 9.59 -12.55 -10.29
N SER A 305 9.28 -13.75 -9.77
CA SER A 305 7.93 -14.34 -9.74
C SER A 305 6.96 -13.59 -8.82
N LEU A 306 5.66 -13.91 -8.90
CA LEU A 306 4.66 -13.40 -7.96
C LEU A 306 4.95 -13.81 -6.52
N HIS A 307 5.41 -15.06 -6.28
CA HIS A 307 5.89 -15.49 -4.95
C HIS A 307 7.05 -14.62 -4.47
N GLY A 308 8.02 -14.30 -5.35
CA GLY A 308 9.10 -13.38 -5.02
C GLY A 308 8.62 -11.98 -4.64
N GLN A 309 7.53 -11.48 -5.24
CA GLN A 309 6.95 -10.20 -4.86
C GLN A 309 6.31 -10.25 -3.46
N MET A 310 5.66 -11.36 -3.11
CA MET A 310 5.12 -11.58 -1.76
C MET A 310 6.24 -11.72 -0.73
N MET A 311 7.34 -12.40 -1.06
CA MET A 311 8.52 -12.48 -0.19
C MET A 311 9.18 -11.11 0.04
N PHE A 312 9.23 -10.22 -0.96
CA PHE A 312 9.68 -8.83 -0.77
C PHE A 312 8.77 -8.03 0.18
N ARG A 313 7.47 -8.28 0.11
CA ARG A 313 6.52 -7.69 1.06
C ARG A 313 6.85 -8.11 2.49
N GLU A 314 7.02 -9.39 2.73
CA GLU A 314 7.41 -9.94 4.05
C GLU A 314 8.76 -9.37 4.54
N MET A 315 9.73 -9.20 3.62
CA MET A 315 11.03 -8.60 3.96
C MET A 315 10.86 -7.19 4.55
N PHE A 316 10.00 -6.37 3.98
CA PHE A 316 9.77 -5.02 4.50
C PHE A 316 9.08 -5.03 5.86
N TYR A 317 8.19 -5.97 6.13
CA TYR A 317 7.62 -6.14 7.48
C TYR A 317 8.66 -6.55 8.51
N LEU A 318 9.54 -7.50 8.19
CA LEU A 318 10.64 -7.90 9.08
C LEU A 318 11.58 -6.73 9.37
N LEU A 319 12.01 -6.02 8.33
CA LEU A 319 12.91 -4.87 8.47
C LEU A 319 12.24 -3.72 9.25
N SER A 320 11.00 -3.39 8.94
CA SER A 320 10.28 -2.31 9.64
C SER A 320 10.07 -2.59 11.13
N ARG A 321 10.01 -3.88 11.52
CA ARG A 321 9.88 -4.28 12.93
C ARG A 321 11.23 -4.27 13.67
N SER A 322 12.31 -4.65 12.98
CA SER A 322 13.63 -4.84 13.59
C SER A 322 14.53 -3.60 13.52
N VAL A 323 14.25 -2.66 12.62
CA VAL A 323 15.06 -1.45 12.40
C VAL A 323 14.40 -0.25 13.05
N THR A 324 15.11 0.36 14.00
CA THR A 324 14.65 1.59 14.65
C THR A 324 14.55 2.75 13.63
N ASN A 325 13.55 3.61 13.79
CA ASN A 325 13.34 4.78 12.94
C ASN A 325 13.20 4.44 11.44
N TRP A 326 12.53 3.33 11.11
CA TRP A 326 12.33 2.85 9.74
C TRP A 326 11.78 3.92 8.79
N ASP A 327 11.00 4.86 9.30
CA ASP A 327 10.37 5.98 8.60
C ASP A 327 11.19 7.28 8.61
N LYS A 328 12.39 7.28 9.19
CA LYS A 328 13.23 8.46 9.36
C LYS A 328 14.46 8.44 8.46
N SER A 329 14.92 9.63 8.08
CA SER A 329 16.18 9.81 7.34
C SER A 329 17.42 9.85 8.23
N THR A 330 17.24 9.98 9.55
CA THR A 330 18.31 10.03 10.57
C THR A 330 18.05 9.04 11.68
N GLY A 331 19.12 8.49 12.26
CA GLY A 331 19.03 7.47 13.30
C GLY A 331 18.41 6.15 12.84
N ASN A 332 18.42 5.88 11.55
CA ASN A 332 17.95 4.66 10.90
C ASN A 332 19.17 3.94 10.32
N GLU A 333 19.53 2.79 10.89
CA GLU A 333 20.71 2.01 10.47
C GLU A 333 20.64 1.54 8.99
N ASN A 334 19.46 1.49 8.42
CA ASN A 334 19.21 1.15 7.02
C ASN A 334 19.05 2.38 6.12
N CYS A 335 19.39 3.57 6.60
CA CYS A 335 19.32 4.80 5.81
C CYS A 335 20.66 5.53 5.86
N LYS A 336 21.30 5.70 4.69
CA LYS A 336 22.43 6.61 4.57
C LYS A 336 21.96 8.04 4.78
N GLU A 337 22.65 8.79 5.61
CA GLU A 337 22.35 10.19 5.86
C GLU A 337 22.83 11.03 4.68
N ILE A 338 21.89 11.57 3.93
CA ILE A 338 22.13 12.41 2.77
C ILE A 338 21.65 13.83 3.09
N GLU A 339 22.49 14.82 2.84
CA GLU A 339 22.14 16.23 2.97
C GLU A 339 21.26 16.68 1.79
N TRP A 340 19.94 16.46 1.95
CA TRP A 340 18.93 16.94 1.01
C TRP A 340 18.76 18.46 1.14
N ASP A 341 18.25 19.11 0.08
CA ASP A 341 17.85 20.51 0.13
C ASP A 341 16.73 20.74 1.16
N ASP A 342 16.65 21.96 1.68
CA ASP A 342 15.50 22.42 2.43
C ASP A 342 14.20 22.23 1.64
N PHE A 343 13.08 22.25 2.34
CA PHE A 343 11.78 22.08 1.72
C PHE A 343 11.50 23.18 0.69
N ASP A 344 11.41 22.79 -0.56
CA ASP A 344 11.02 23.67 -1.67
C ASP A 344 9.56 23.41 -2.05
N ARG A 345 8.66 24.29 -1.61
CA ARG A 345 7.23 24.19 -1.86
C ARG A 345 6.92 24.13 -3.35
N SER A 346 7.55 24.95 -4.16
CA SER A 346 7.28 25.03 -5.61
C SER A 346 7.65 23.74 -6.33
N LYS A 347 8.83 23.17 -6.02
CA LYS A 347 9.25 21.87 -6.55
C LYS A 347 8.30 20.75 -6.13
N MET A 348 7.89 20.74 -4.85
CA MET A 348 7.00 19.72 -4.31
C MET A 348 5.60 19.79 -4.94
N GLU A 349 5.00 20.98 -5.01
CA GLU A 349 3.68 21.18 -5.63
C GLU A 349 3.69 20.82 -7.11
N SER A 350 4.73 21.22 -7.86
CA SER A 350 4.87 20.86 -9.26
C SER A 350 5.01 19.34 -9.47
N TRP A 351 5.79 18.67 -8.61
CA TRP A 351 5.95 17.23 -8.66
C TRP A 351 4.65 16.50 -8.28
N GLU A 352 4.02 16.90 -7.19
CA GLU A 352 2.80 16.26 -6.69
C GLU A 352 1.60 16.42 -7.63
N SER A 353 1.50 17.57 -8.31
CA SER A 353 0.40 17.85 -9.25
C SER A 353 0.66 17.36 -10.68
N GLY A 354 1.86 16.84 -10.97
CA GLY A 354 2.26 16.44 -12.32
C GLY A 354 2.36 17.63 -13.28
N MET A 355 3.11 18.66 -12.85
CA MET A 355 3.35 19.92 -13.58
C MET A 355 4.85 20.25 -13.61
N THR A 356 5.70 19.23 -13.74
CA THR A 356 7.17 19.38 -13.74
C THR A 356 7.73 19.82 -15.08
N GLY A 357 6.94 19.73 -16.15
CA GLY A 357 7.42 19.90 -17.53
C GLY A 357 8.13 18.67 -18.10
N TYR A 358 8.08 17.55 -17.40
CA TYR A 358 8.55 16.24 -17.83
C TYR A 358 7.36 15.30 -18.01
N PRO A 359 6.80 15.15 -19.23
CA PRO A 359 5.51 14.52 -19.48
C PRO A 359 5.37 13.11 -18.95
N PHE A 360 6.44 12.31 -18.94
CA PHE A 360 6.39 10.97 -18.36
C PHE A 360 6.22 11.00 -16.83
N ILE A 361 6.93 11.88 -16.14
CA ILE A 361 6.81 12.08 -14.69
C ILE A 361 5.41 12.62 -14.36
N ASP A 362 4.97 13.62 -15.12
CA ASP A 362 3.68 14.27 -14.92
C ASP A 362 2.52 13.30 -15.17
N ALA A 363 2.59 12.47 -16.21
CA ALA A 363 1.61 11.43 -16.49
C ALA A 363 1.49 10.42 -15.33
N MET A 364 2.60 9.97 -14.77
CA MET A 364 2.61 9.06 -13.61
C MET A 364 1.99 9.69 -12.36
N MET A 365 2.32 10.96 -12.06
CA MET A 365 1.74 11.65 -10.90
C MET A 365 0.26 11.95 -11.08
N ARG A 366 -0.19 12.27 -12.30
CA ARG A 366 -1.62 12.47 -12.61
C ARG A 366 -2.40 11.15 -12.58
N GLN A 367 -1.80 10.02 -13.01
CA GLN A 367 -2.38 8.69 -12.79
C GLN A 367 -2.57 8.41 -11.31
N LEU A 368 -1.55 8.67 -10.49
CA LEU A 368 -1.64 8.53 -9.05
C LEU A 368 -2.78 9.36 -8.45
N ASP A 369 -2.90 10.62 -8.83
CA ASP A 369 -3.98 11.48 -8.35
C ASP A 369 -5.37 11.00 -8.82
N GLY A 370 -5.48 10.58 -10.08
CA GLY A 370 -6.74 10.13 -10.67
C GLY A 370 -7.24 8.79 -10.14
N THR A 371 -6.33 7.83 -9.89
CA THR A 371 -6.69 6.44 -9.57
C THR A 371 -6.30 5.99 -8.17
N GLY A 372 -5.39 6.71 -7.52
CA GLY A 372 -4.74 6.25 -6.28
C GLY A 372 -3.72 5.14 -6.50
N TRP A 373 -3.32 4.84 -7.74
CA TRP A 373 -2.40 3.76 -8.06
C TRP A 373 -1.37 4.18 -9.11
N MET A 374 -0.18 3.57 -9.06
CA MET A 374 0.90 3.76 -10.03
C MET A 374 1.68 2.47 -10.19
N HIS A 375 2.07 2.14 -11.43
CA HIS A 375 2.94 1.01 -11.71
C HIS A 375 4.29 1.13 -10.96
N HIS A 376 4.85 0.02 -10.47
CA HIS A 376 6.10 0.06 -9.69
C HIS A 376 7.26 0.75 -10.40
N LEU A 377 7.43 0.58 -11.72
CA LEU A 377 8.47 1.29 -12.50
C LEU A 377 8.19 2.80 -12.59
N GLY A 378 6.92 3.20 -12.62
CA GLY A 378 6.54 4.61 -12.48
C GLY A 378 6.97 5.17 -11.13
N ARG A 379 6.73 4.43 -10.04
CA ARG A 379 7.21 4.82 -8.69
C ARG A 379 8.73 4.97 -8.65
N HIS A 380 9.49 4.10 -9.35
CA HIS A 380 10.94 4.24 -9.51
C HIS A 380 11.31 5.57 -10.19
N ALA A 381 10.63 5.91 -11.28
CA ALA A 381 10.91 7.12 -12.04
C ALA A 381 10.64 8.39 -11.24
N VAL A 382 9.42 8.52 -10.67
CA VAL A 382 9.00 9.74 -9.97
C VAL A 382 9.73 9.93 -8.65
N SER A 383 10.08 8.85 -7.94
CA SER A 383 10.86 8.93 -6.69
C SER A 383 12.32 9.30 -6.97
N CYS A 384 12.92 8.71 -8.02
CA CYS A 384 14.25 9.08 -8.45
C CYS A 384 14.31 10.55 -8.88
N PHE A 385 13.28 11.02 -9.61
CA PHE A 385 13.17 12.42 -10.05
C PHE A 385 13.11 13.38 -8.85
N LEU A 386 12.27 13.08 -7.87
CA LEU A 386 12.14 13.89 -6.66
C LEU A 386 13.43 13.96 -5.86
N THR A 387 14.14 12.85 -5.73
CA THR A 387 15.30 12.71 -4.85
C THR A 387 16.62 12.92 -5.62
N ARG A 388 17.44 11.90 -5.72
CA ARG A 388 18.81 11.90 -6.27
C ARG A 388 18.92 12.18 -7.77
N GLY A 389 17.82 12.11 -8.51
CA GLY A 389 17.80 12.38 -9.96
C GLY A 389 17.85 13.86 -10.29
N GLN A 390 16.81 14.61 -9.94
CA GLN A 390 16.61 15.98 -10.41
C GLN A 390 16.36 17.02 -9.30
N LEU A 391 15.37 16.79 -8.39
CA LEU A 391 14.91 17.85 -7.50
C LEU A 391 15.68 17.96 -6.18
N TRP A 392 16.42 16.95 -5.79
CA TRP A 392 17.20 16.85 -4.56
C TRP A 392 16.38 17.11 -3.27
N GLN A 393 15.12 16.72 -3.27
CA GLN A 393 14.25 16.81 -2.09
C GLN A 393 14.31 15.51 -1.27
N SER A 394 14.12 15.62 0.05
CA SER A 394 14.12 14.45 0.94
C SER A 394 13.08 13.42 0.52
N TRP A 395 13.47 12.16 0.56
CA TRP A 395 12.60 11.03 0.25
C TRP A 395 11.38 10.95 1.20
N THR A 396 11.50 11.45 2.43
CA THR A 396 10.41 11.46 3.41
C THR A 396 9.22 12.31 2.93
N ARG A 397 9.49 13.39 2.19
CA ARG A 397 8.44 14.23 1.60
C ARG A 397 7.62 13.49 0.54
N GLY A 398 8.31 12.76 -0.34
CA GLY A 398 7.63 11.93 -1.35
C GLY A 398 6.89 10.74 -0.73
N ARG A 399 7.46 10.13 0.32
CA ARG A 399 6.82 9.09 1.11
C ARG A 399 5.47 9.56 1.67
N ASP A 400 5.40 10.78 2.23
CA ASP A 400 4.18 11.35 2.81
C ASP A 400 3.10 11.60 1.73
N VAL A 401 3.51 12.05 0.54
CA VAL A 401 2.59 12.18 -0.60
C VAL A 401 2.05 10.82 -1.04
N PHE A 402 2.90 9.80 -1.11
CA PHE A 402 2.46 8.44 -1.44
C PHE A 402 1.56 7.86 -0.36
N GLU A 403 1.87 8.06 0.91
CA GLU A 403 1.02 7.62 2.00
C GLU A 403 -0.38 8.21 1.91
N ARG A 404 -0.49 9.48 1.58
CA ARG A 404 -1.78 10.16 1.43
C ARG A 404 -2.54 9.71 0.19
N LYS A 405 -1.87 9.54 -0.97
CA LYS A 405 -2.54 9.35 -2.27
C LYS A 405 -2.73 7.89 -2.70
N LEU A 406 -1.84 6.98 -2.30
CA LEU A 406 -1.91 5.59 -2.74
C LEU A 406 -2.97 4.79 -2.00
N VAL A 407 -3.87 4.14 -2.73
CA VAL A 407 -4.84 3.18 -2.18
C VAL A 407 -4.16 1.92 -1.63
N ASP A 408 -2.95 1.62 -2.12
CA ASP A 408 -2.13 0.49 -1.65
C ASP A 408 -1.03 0.92 -0.68
N SER A 409 -1.14 2.09 -0.06
CA SER A 409 -0.17 2.53 0.94
C SER A 409 -0.23 1.64 2.19
N ASP A 410 0.94 1.15 2.56
CA ASP A 410 1.20 0.41 3.79
C ASP A 410 2.48 0.98 4.41
N TRP A 411 2.49 1.22 5.72
CA TRP A 411 3.59 1.91 6.38
C TRP A 411 4.93 1.20 6.21
N ALA A 412 4.98 -0.12 6.42
CA ALA A 412 6.21 -0.90 6.31
C ALA A 412 6.76 -0.88 4.88
N ILE A 413 5.86 -1.10 3.91
CA ILE A 413 6.21 -1.24 2.48
C ILE A 413 6.51 0.11 1.85
N ASN A 414 5.73 1.15 2.17
CA ASN A 414 5.95 2.49 1.62
C ASN A 414 7.31 3.04 2.04
N ASN A 415 7.65 2.98 3.34
CA ASN A 415 8.97 3.38 3.83
C ASN A 415 10.10 2.55 3.20
N GLY A 416 9.98 1.21 3.16
CA GLY A 416 10.97 0.32 2.55
C GLY A 416 11.20 0.61 1.07
N ASN A 417 10.15 0.86 0.31
CA ASN A 417 10.27 1.24 -1.09
C ASN A 417 10.96 2.61 -1.26
N TRP A 418 10.63 3.60 -0.44
CA TRP A 418 11.27 4.91 -0.53
C TRP A 418 12.75 4.87 -0.15
N LEU A 419 13.13 4.11 0.88
CA LEU A 419 14.53 3.83 1.22
C LEU A 419 15.28 3.19 0.04
N TRP A 420 14.64 2.23 -0.64
CA TRP A 420 15.20 1.61 -1.86
C TRP A 420 15.32 2.61 -3.00
N LEU A 421 14.23 3.32 -3.33
CA LEU A 421 14.13 4.19 -4.52
C LEU A 421 15.01 5.45 -4.40
N ALA A 422 15.16 5.99 -3.20
CA ALA A 422 16.09 7.10 -2.95
C ALA A 422 17.57 6.67 -3.01
N GLY A 423 17.86 5.36 -3.01
CA GLY A 423 19.24 4.86 -3.07
C GLY A 423 19.98 4.90 -1.73
N VAL A 424 19.25 5.05 -0.63
CA VAL A 424 19.84 5.25 0.71
C VAL A 424 19.95 3.98 1.54
N ALA A 425 19.21 2.91 1.22
CA ALA A 425 19.27 1.66 1.98
C ALA A 425 20.39 0.72 1.49
N PRO A 426 20.86 -0.22 2.35
CA PRO A 426 21.84 -1.24 1.96
C PRO A 426 21.36 -2.16 0.83
N PHE A 427 20.04 -2.39 0.76
CA PHE A 427 19.39 -3.21 -0.28
C PHE A 427 19.00 -2.42 -1.53
N SER A 428 19.33 -1.11 -1.59
CA SER A 428 19.01 -0.24 -2.72
C SER A 428 19.82 -0.57 -3.97
N MET A 429 19.29 -0.15 -5.12
CA MET A 429 20.09 -0.07 -6.32
C MET A 429 21.23 0.97 -6.16
N PRO A 430 22.35 0.84 -6.89
CA PRO A 430 23.43 1.81 -6.84
C PRO A 430 22.93 3.24 -7.10
N TYR A 431 23.34 4.20 -6.28
CA TYR A 431 22.87 5.59 -6.34
C TYR A 431 23.13 6.26 -7.70
N TYR A 432 24.17 5.85 -8.45
CA TYR A 432 24.51 6.38 -9.77
C TYR A 432 23.56 5.91 -10.89
N ARG A 433 22.69 4.94 -10.62
CA ARG A 433 21.60 4.52 -11.51
C ARG A 433 20.44 5.51 -11.43
N VAL A 434 20.53 6.61 -12.16
CA VAL A 434 19.46 7.60 -12.28
C VAL A 434 18.59 7.29 -13.48
N TYR A 435 17.28 7.21 -13.28
CA TYR A 435 16.33 7.04 -14.37
C TYR A 435 16.22 8.32 -15.19
N ASN A 436 16.15 8.14 -16.53
CA ASN A 436 15.92 9.27 -17.43
C ASN A 436 14.44 9.67 -17.39
N PRO A 437 14.09 10.92 -17.03
CA PRO A 437 12.71 11.38 -17.03
C PRO A 437 12.11 11.54 -18.44
N CYS A 438 12.98 11.48 -19.48
CA CYS A 438 12.60 11.45 -20.89
C CYS A 438 12.97 10.09 -21.47
N PRO A 439 12.18 9.03 -21.20
CA PRO A 439 12.51 7.66 -21.60
C PRO A 439 12.52 7.50 -23.13
N ASP A 440 13.34 6.59 -23.58
CA ASP A 440 13.38 6.10 -24.96
C ASP A 440 13.05 4.59 -25.00
N SER A 441 13.03 4.00 -26.18
CA SER A 441 12.73 2.57 -26.39
C SER A 441 13.71 1.61 -25.71
N LYS A 442 14.85 2.09 -25.20
CA LYS A 442 15.87 1.32 -24.48
C LYS A 442 15.80 1.53 -22.97
N SER A 443 14.84 2.32 -22.50
CA SER A 443 14.67 2.62 -21.09
C SER A 443 14.35 1.37 -20.29
N SER A 444 15.05 1.16 -19.18
CA SER A 444 14.76 0.08 -18.21
C SER A 444 13.41 0.26 -17.50
N LEU A 445 12.71 1.36 -17.74
CA LEU A 445 11.35 1.63 -17.23
C LEU A 445 10.27 0.96 -18.08
N ASN A 446 10.62 0.31 -19.18
CA ASN A 446 9.68 -0.36 -20.09
C ASN A 446 8.51 0.55 -20.50
N VAL A 447 8.86 1.70 -21.04
CA VAL A 447 7.90 2.73 -21.49
C VAL A 447 7.54 2.48 -22.95
N GLU A 448 6.25 2.52 -23.26
CA GLU A 448 5.80 2.60 -24.65
C GLU A 448 6.06 4.02 -25.17
N THR A 449 6.95 4.15 -26.16
CA THR A 449 7.44 5.44 -26.67
C THR A 449 7.05 5.73 -28.13
N GLU A 450 6.52 4.75 -28.85
CA GLU A 450 6.20 4.89 -30.27
C GLU A 450 4.95 5.76 -30.47
N LEU A 451 3.87 5.42 -29.80
CA LEU A 451 2.62 6.18 -29.84
C LEU A 451 2.48 7.12 -28.64
N ALA A 452 3.16 6.81 -27.53
CA ALA A 452 3.10 7.54 -26.26
C ALA A 452 1.68 7.70 -25.72
N GLU A 453 0.83 6.68 -25.90
CA GLU A 453 -0.60 6.71 -25.55
C GLU A 453 -0.83 7.03 -24.08
N PHE A 454 -0.01 6.48 -23.20
CA PHE A 454 -0.09 6.74 -21.75
C PHE A 454 0.10 8.23 -21.44
N VAL A 455 1.11 8.87 -22.04
CA VAL A 455 1.36 10.30 -21.84
C VAL A 455 0.21 11.11 -22.40
N ARG A 456 -0.29 10.78 -23.60
CA ARG A 456 -1.43 11.48 -24.22
C ARG A 456 -2.69 11.40 -23.38
N HIS A 457 -2.91 10.25 -22.73
CA HIS A 457 -4.08 10.04 -21.87
C HIS A 457 -4.00 10.88 -20.59
N TRP A 458 -2.86 10.82 -19.89
CA TRP A 458 -2.71 11.47 -18.58
C TRP A 458 -2.26 12.93 -18.66
N VAL A 459 -1.74 13.37 -19.82
CA VAL A 459 -1.36 14.75 -20.11
C VAL A 459 -2.11 15.21 -21.37
N PRO A 460 -3.41 15.46 -21.28
CA PRO A 460 -4.28 15.73 -22.43
C PRO A 460 -3.88 16.99 -23.21
N GLU A 461 -3.12 17.90 -22.60
CA GLU A 461 -2.52 19.05 -23.26
C GLU A 461 -1.59 18.64 -24.42
N LEU A 462 -0.99 17.44 -24.31
CA LEU A 462 -0.05 16.90 -25.31
C LEU A 462 -0.68 15.84 -26.23
N LYS A 463 -2.03 15.69 -26.23
CA LYS A 463 -2.69 14.63 -27.00
C LYS A 463 -2.35 14.61 -28.50
N ASP A 464 -2.23 15.78 -29.11
CA ASP A 464 -1.97 15.95 -30.54
C ASP A 464 -0.47 16.26 -30.84
N PHE A 465 0.38 16.17 -29.79
CA PHE A 465 1.80 16.47 -29.93
C PHE A 465 2.55 15.34 -30.68
N PRO A 466 3.48 15.62 -31.60
CA PRO A 466 4.23 14.56 -32.31
C PRO A 466 5.04 13.68 -31.34
N SER A 467 4.97 12.35 -31.50
CA SER A 467 5.62 11.37 -30.60
C SER A 467 7.11 11.64 -30.42
N ARG A 468 7.81 12.09 -31.46
CA ARG A 468 9.26 12.40 -31.41
C ARG A 468 9.64 13.50 -30.42
N TYR A 469 8.67 14.35 -30.01
CA TYR A 469 8.90 15.45 -29.07
C TYR A 469 8.14 15.27 -27.75
N ILE A 470 7.25 14.29 -27.66
CA ILE A 470 6.27 14.19 -26.57
C ILE A 470 6.91 14.05 -25.18
N PHE A 471 8.11 13.49 -25.10
CA PHE A 471 8.85 13.34 -23.83
C PHE A 471 9.76 14.55 -23.51
N GLU A 472 10.02 15.43 -24.49
CA GLU A 472 10.77 16.68 -24.32
C GLU A 472 10.10 17.78 -25.17
N PRO A 473 8.83 18.16 -24.88
CA PRO A 473 8.04 19.00 -25.78
C PRO A 473 8.59 20.43 -25.91
N HIS A 474 9.37 20.90 -24.93
CA HIS A 474 10.05 22.19 -24.97
C HIS A 474 11.13 22.28 -26.08
N LEU A 475 11.59 21.14 -26.61
CA LEU A 475 12.56 21.09 -27.72
C LEU A 475 11.86 21.18 -29.10
N ALA A 476 10.55 21.09 -29.15
CA ALA A 476 9.82 21.22 -30.41
C ALA A 476 9.86 22.66 -30.93
N PRO A 477 10.08 22.89 -32.24
CA PRO A 477 9.96 24.21 -32.83
C PRO A 477 8.58 24.84 -32.57
N LEU A 478 8.52 26.15 -32.35
CA LEU A 478 7.29 26.86 -32.05
C LEU A 478 6.15 26.60 -33.06
N PRO A 479 6.37 26.52 -34.39
CA PRO A 479 5.31 26.17 -35.33
C PRO A 479 4.68 24.80 -35.07
N ILE A 480 5.48 23.81 -34.61
CA ILE A 480 4.98 22.48 -34.23
C ILE A 480 4.12 22.58 -32.97
N GLN A 481 4.56 23.32 -31.96
CA GLN A 481 3.82 23.53 -30.73
C GLN A 481 2.44 24.17 -31.03
N ILE A 482 2.42 25.21 -31.87
CA ILE A 482 1.18 25.89 -32.29
C ILE A 482 0.25 24.93 -33.05
N SER A 483 0.81 24.17 -34.01
CA SER A 483 -0.01 23.22 -34.81
C SER A 483 -0.55 22.05 -33.98
N SER A 484 0.09 21.72 -32.89
CA SER A 484 -0.36 20.70 -31.92
C SER A 484 -1.31 21.24 -30.85
N GLY A 485 -1.63 22.53 -30.88
CA GLY A 485 -2.55 23.17 -29.93
C GLY A 485 -1.98 23.31 -28.52
N CYS A 486 -0.66 23.17 -28.32
CA CYS A 486 -0.02 23.26 -27.01
C CYS A 486 1.32 24.02 -27.10
N VAL A 487 1.38 25.21 -26.57
CA VAL A 487 2.57 26.05 -26.48
C VAL A 487 3.22 25.87 -25.10
N ILE A 488 4.44 25.35 -25.11
CA ILE A 488 5.17 25.05 -23.87
C ILE A 488 5.57 26.36 -23.16
N GLY A 489 5.31 26.40 -21.86
CA GLY A 489 5.44 27.60 -21.04
C GLY A 489 4.14 28.41 -20.92
N LYS A 490 3.11 28.04 -21.69
CA LYS A 490 1.78 28.65 -21.64
C LYS A 490 0.68 27.62 -21.32
N ASP A 491 0.54 26.60 -22.18
CA ASP A 491 -0.51 25.59 -22.08
C ASP A 491 -0.02 24.34 -21.29
N TYR A 492 1.27 24.09 -21.29
CA TYR A 492 1.96 23.07 -20.50
C TYR A 492 3.29 23.65 -19.97
N PRO A 493 3.73 23.31 -18.76
CA PRO A 493 4.90 23.96 -18.13
C PRO A 493 6.23 23.68 -18.86
N LEU A 494 7.15 24.63 -18.73
CA LEU A 494 8.57 24.39 -19.03
C LEU A 494 9.16 23.44 -17.98
N PRO A 495 10.22 22.67 -18.33
CA PRO A 495 10.95 21.87 -17.36
C PRO A 495 11.41 22.70 -16.15
N ILE A 496 11.07 22.28 -14.93
CA ILE A 496 11.40 23.01 -13.69
C ILE A 496 12.89 22.97 -13.34
N VAL A 497 13.64 22.05 -13.92
CA VAL A 497 15.10 21.94 -13.82
C VAL A 497 15.67 21.41 -15.15
N ASP A 498 16.94 21.68 -15.47
CA ASP A 498 17.63 20.97 -16.54
C ASP A 498 18.01 19.56 -16.07
N ARG A 499 17.59 18.51 -16.78
CA ARG A 499 17.77 17.12 -16.38
C ARG A 499 19.21 16.62 -16.41
N LYS A 500 20.06 17.23 -17.25
CA LYS A 500 21.47 16.81 -17.38
C LYS A 500 22.33 17.46 -16.32
N ASP A 501 22.13 18.75 -16.10
CA ASP A 501 22.86 19.53 -15.11
C ASP A 501 22.49 19.10 -13.69
N SER A 502 21.20 19.00 -13.38
CA SER A 502 20.73 18.52 -12.08
C SER A 502 21.21 17.10 -11.77
N ARG A 503 21.16 16.18 -12.74
CA ARG A 503 21.72 14.83 -12.57
C ARG A 503 23.20 14.84 -12.24
N LYS A 504 23.98 15.62 -12.97
CA LYS A 504 25.44 15.72 -12.77
C LYS A 504 25.77 16.26 -11.38
N GLU A 505 25.11 17.33 -10.99
CA GLU A 505 25.25 17.95 -9.67
C GLU A 505 24.85 17.00 -8.56
N ASN A 506 23.67 16.39 -8.65
CA ASN A 506 23.13 15.51 -7.61
C ASN A 506 23.98 14.25 -7.42
N LEU A 507 24.54 13.66 -8.49
CA LEU A 507 25.46 12.55 -8.37
C LEU A 507 26.75 12.93 -7.63
N ALA A 508 27.26 14.13 -7.86
CA ALA A 508 28.43 14.65 -7.13
C ALA A 508 28.10 14.88 -5.66
N ARG A 509 26.95 15.49 -5.35
CA ARG A 509 26.45 15.73 -3.97
C ARG A 509 26.25 14.41 -3.23
N PHE A 510 25.63 13.41 -3.88
CA PHE A 510 25.42 12.09 -3.27
C PHE A 510 26.76 11.41 -2.93
N LYS A 511 27.74 11.49 -3.83
CA LYS A 511 29.08 10.94 -3.58
C LYS A 511 29.77 11.61 -2.39
N ILE A 512 29.62 12.93 -2.24
CA ILE A 512 30.16 13.68 -1.10
C ILE A 512 29.51 13.22 0.20
N SER A 513 28.17 13.15 0.25
CA SER A 513 27.44 12.67 1.45
C SER A 513 27.82 11.26 1.88
N LEU A 514 28.33 10.42 0.98
CA LEU A 514 28.82 9.06 1.32
C LEU A 514 30.23 9.06 1.91
N GLN A 515 30.94 10.17 1.87
CA GLN A 515 32.32 10.29 2.36
C GLN A 515 32.37 10.91 3.76
N ASN A 516 31.28 11.57 4.16
CA ASN A 516 31.06 12.11 5.49
C ASN A 516 30.42 11.04 6.40
#